data_d211d3b80f98b40fbe867f37eb8e35b0
#
_entry.id   d211d3b80f98b40fbe867f37eb8e35b0
#
_cell.length_a   1.000
_cell.length_b   1.000
_cell.length_c   1.000
_cell.angle_alpha   90.00
_cell.angle_beta   90.00
_cell.angle_gamma   90.00
#
_symmetry.space_group_name_H-M   'P 1'
#
loop_
_entity.id
_entity.type
_entity.pdbx_description
1 polymer ?
#
loop_
_entity_poly.entity_id
_entity_poly.type
_entity_poly.pdbx_seq_one_letter_code
_entity_poly.pdbx_strand_id
1 'polypeptide(L)'
;MKRKKKLDLERYTPALLTFIANKLSAGASQLYREQFDVGIVEWRVLSMLAVESNIPAQRICQVVGLDKSAVSKSVQFLQSGGYVQSQVDPEDARRYTLSLTTAGHALHDRVFDVAQERERRLLETLSPEEIESLLSMLNRIHKQIDHVNAYRP
;
A
#
# COMPACT_ATOMS: atom_id res chain seq x y z
N MET A 1 34.37 -21.78 -22.09
CA MET A 1 33.90 -20.47 -21.63
C MET A 1 32.53 -20.65 -20.92
N LYS A 2 32.43 -20.40 -19.62
CA LYS A 2 31.13 -20.43 -18.94
C LYS A 2 30.28 -19.25 -19.48
N ARG A 3 29.15 -19.54 -20.08
CA ARG A 3 28.18 -18.55 -20.58
C ARG A 3 27.78 -17.63 -19.43
N LYS A 4 28.06 -16.32 -19.49
CA LYS A 4 27.65 -15.38 -18.47
C LYS A 4 26.11 -15.43 -18.35
N LYS A 5 25.60 -15.77 -17.18
CA LYS A 5 24.17 -15.73 -16.90
C LYS A 5 23.70 -14.28 -17.02
N LYS A 6 22.76 -14.01 -17.92
CA LYS A 6 22.17 -12.67 -18.13
C LYS A 6 20.68 -12.76 -17.83
N LEU A 7 20.19 -11.84 -16.99
CA LEU A 7 18.77 -11.75 -16.66
C LEU A 7 18.05 -10.99 -17.78
N ASP A 8 16.93 -11.54 -18.23
CA ASP A 8 16.00 -10.86 -19.13
C ASP A 8 14.99 -10.07 -18.28
N LEU A 9 15.17 -8.76 -18.17
CA LEU A 9 14.34 -7.89 -17.32
C LEU A 9 12.91 -7.75 -17.82
N GLU A 10 12.67 -7.93 -19.12
CA GLU A 10 11.33 -7.86 -19.70
C GLU A 10 10.50 -9.13 -19.43
N ARG A 11 11.16 -10.23 -19.06
CA ARG A 11 10.53 -11.51 -18.75
C ARG A 11 10.72 -11.99 -17.31
N TYR A 12 11.41 -11.19 -16.48
CA TYR A 12 11.63 -11.50 -15.08
C TYR A 12 10.58 -10.81 -14.21
N THR A 13 9.56 -11.58 -13.84
CA THR A 13 8.38 -11.10 -13.09
C THR A 13 8.71 -10.26 -11.85
N PRO A 14 9.66 -10.63 -10.97
CA PRO A 14 10.00 -9.79 -9.80
C PRO A 14 10.50 -8.39 -10.19
N ALA A 15 11.28 -8.27 -11.27
CA ALA A 15 11.74 -6.96 -11.73
C ALA A 15 10.59 -6.12 -12.28
N LEU A 16 9.71 -6.70 -13.10
CA LEU A 16 8.54 -6.01 -13.64
C LEU A 16 7.62 -5.48 -12.53
N LEU A 17 7.30 -6.32 -11.54
CA LEU A 17 6.49 -5.92 -10.39
C LEU A 17 7.13 -4.77 -9.60
N THR A 18 8.45 -4.88 -9.33
CA THR A 18 9.21 -3.84 -8.62
C THR A 18 9.25 -2.52 -9.39
N PHE A 19 9.54 -2.57 -10.69
CA PHE A 19 9.64 -1.35 -11.52
C PHE A 19 8.29 -0.64 -11.64
N ILE A 20 7.22 -1.40 -11.85
CA ILE A 20 5.85 -0.85 -11.88
C ILE A 20 5.51 -0.23 -10.53
N ALA A 21 5.68 -0.95 -9.44
CA ALA A 21 5.35 -0.49 -8.10
C ALA A 21 6.13 0.79 -7.71
N ASN A 22 7.42 0.84 -8.01
CA ASN A 22 8.27 2.01 -7.72
C ASN A 22 7.80 3.25 -8.49
N LYS A 23 7.56 3.11 -9.80
CA LYS A 23 7.11 4.23 -10.64
C LYS A 23 5.72 4.73 -10.24
N LEU A 24 4.78 3.82 -9.99
CA LEU A 24 3.43 4.17 -9.53
C LEU A 24 3.46 4.87 -8.18
N SER A 25 4.26 4.36 -7.23
CA SER A 25 4.40 4.94 -5.89
C SER A 25 5.02 6.32 -5.92
N ALA A 26 6.08 6.53 -6.72
CA ALA A 26 6.73 7.84 -6.85
C ALA A 26 5.77 8.89 -7.45
N GLY A 27 5.09 8.57 -8.53
CA GLY A 27 4.11 9.47 -9.15
C GLY A 27 2.90 9.76 -8.27
N ALA A 28 2.40 8.74 -7.54
CA ALA A 28 1.34 8.93 -6.58
C ALA A 28 1.77 9.83 -5.41
N SER A 29 2.96 9.59 -4.86
CA SER A 29 3.49 10.37 -3.74
C SER A 29 3.65 11.85 -4.10
N GLN A 30 4.16 12.14 -5.29
CA GLN A 30 4.29 13.52 -5.76
C GLN A 30 2.90 14.18 -5.87
N LEU A 31 1.98 13.57 -6.60
CA LEU A 31 0.64 14.13 -6.83
C LEU A 31 -0.15 14.33 -5.54
N TYR A 32 -0.11 13.34 -4.63
CA TYR A 32 -0.86 13.44 -3.38
C TYR A 32 -0.28 14.49 -2.42
N ARG A 33 1.06 14.68 -2.43
CA ARG A 33 1.69 15.79 -1.67
C ARG A 33 1.29 17.15 -2.21
N GLU A 34 1.27 17.31 -3.52
CA GLU A 34 0.88 18.58 -4.17
C GLU A 34 -0.59 18.94 -3.91
N GLN A 35 -1.48 17.96 -3.88
CA GLN A 35 -2.91 18.21 -3.78
C GLN A 35 -3.49 18.10 -2.37
N PHE A 36 -2.91 17.25 -1.52
CA PHE A 36 -3.48 16.86 -0.24
C PHE A 36 -2.49 16.91 0.94
N ASP A 37 -1.24 17.29 0.68
CA ASP A 37 -0.15 17.32 1.66
C ASP A 37 0.13 15.95 2.33
N VAL A 38 -0.18 14.85 1.63
CA VAL A 38 0.10 13.48 2.08
C VAL A 38 0.91 12.72 1.03
N GLY A 39 1.81 11.82 1.48
CA GLY A 39 2.58 10.95 0.60
C GLY A 39 1.92 9.59 0.41
N ILE A 40 2.62 8.71 -0.31
CA ILE A 40 2.11 7.37 -0.61
C ILE A 40 1.97 6.49 0.64
N VAL A 41 2.83 6.67 1.65
CA VAL A 41 2.75 5.87 2.89
C VAL A 41 1.54 6.31 3.72
N GLU A 42 1.32 7.62 3.84
CA GLU A 42 0.12 8.19 4.49
C GLU A 42 -1.15 7.71 3.80
N TRP A 43 -1.19 7.71 2.47
CA TRP A 43 -2.31 7.18 1.70
C TRP A 43 -2.57 5.69 2.02
N ARG A 44 -1.52 4.87 2.09
CA ARG A 44 -1.66 3.45 2.43
C ARG A 44 -2.21 3.24 3.85
N VAL A 45 -1.79 4.07 4.81
CA VAL A 45 -2.32 4.05 6.18
C VAL A 45 -3.79 4.45 6.19
N LEU A 46 -4.16 5.55 5.53
CA LEU A 46 -5.55 6.01 5.41
C LEU A 46 -6.44 4.93 4.77
N SER A 47 -6.00 4.35 3.65
CA SER A 47 -6.75 3.29 2.94
C SER A 47 -6.95 2.06 3.81
N MET A 48 -5.91 1.64 4.54
CA MET A 48 -6.01 0.48 5.42
C MET A 48 -7.00 0.71 6.57
N LEU A 49 -6.95 1.90 7.19
CA LEU A 49 -7.86 2.27 8.28
C LEU A 49 -9.30 2.52 7.81
N ALA A 50 -9.51 2.86 6.54
CA ALA A 50 -10.83 2.96 5.94
C ALA A 50 -11.47 1.57 5.74
N VAL A 51 -10.65 0.55 5.45
CA VAL A 51 -11.10 -0.86 5.28
C VAL A 51 -11.22 -1.59 6.61
N GLU A 52 -10.21 -1.46 7.48
CA GLU A 52 -10.18 -2.09 8.80
C GLU A 52 -9.98 -1.00 9.86
N SER A 53 -11.02 -0.66 10.58
CA SER A 53 -10.96 0.30 11.69
C SER A 53 -10.58 -0.37 13.01
N ASN A 54 -10.01 0.40 13.93
CA ASN A 54 -9.61 -0.07 15.27
C ASN A 54 -8.56 -1.20 15.23
N ILE A 55 -7.54 -1.05 14.40
CA ILE A 55 -6.44 -2.00 14.25
C ILE A 55 -5.12 -1.44 14.79
N PRO A 56 -4.21 -2.29 15.29
CA PRO A 56 -2.88 -1.85 15.69
C PRO A 56 -2.01 -1.52 14.48
N ALA A 57 -1.03 -0.61 14.65
CA ALA A 57 -0.07 -0.25 13.61
C ALA A 57 0.67 -1.46 13.01
N GLN A 58 0.91 -2.51 13.80
CA GLN A 58 1.50 -3.75 13.33
C GLN A 58 0.68 -4.42 12.22
N ARG A 59 -0.65 -4.39 12.32
CA ARG A 59 -1.55 -4.92 11.29
C ARG A 59 -1.36 -4.18 9.97
N ILE A 60 -1.18 -2.84 10.04
CA ILE A 60 -0.90 -2.03 8.84
C ILE A 60 0.43 -2.45 8.21
N CYS A 61 1.50 -2.60 9.00
CA CYS A 61 2.80 -3.08 8.51
C CYS A 61 2.69 -4.43 7.78
N GLN A 62 1.95 -5.37 8.35
CA GLN A 62 1.78 -6.71 7.79
C GLN A 62 1.06 -6.70 6.44
N VAL A 63 -0.01 -5.94 6.31
CA VAL A 63 -0.82 -5.90 5.08
C VAL A 63 -0.13 -5.08 3.99
N VAL A 64 0.40 -3.92 4.35
CA VAL A 64 1.02 -2.99 3.39
C VAL A 64 2.44 -3.44 3.00
N GLY A 65 3.08 -4.29 3.80
CA GLY A 65 4.44 -4.76 3.56
C GLY A 65 5.51 -3.68 3.77
N LEU A 66 5.26 -2.71 4.64
CA LEU A 66 6.20 -1.65 5.00
C LEU A 66 6.81 -1.91 6.39
N ASP A 67 8.01 -1.37 6.59
CA ASP A 67 8.68 -1.45 7.89
C ASP A 67 7.97 -0.58 8.95
N LYS A 68 8.19 -0.96 10.23
CA LYS A 68 7.58 -0.31 11.38
C LYS A 68 7.90 1.18 11.46
N SER A 69 9.13 1.59 11.08
CA SER A 69 9.55 2.99 11.16
C SER A 69 8.78 3.86 10.18
N ALA A 70 8.61 3.41 8.93
CA ALA A 70 7.85 4.14 7.91
C ALA A 70 6.38 4.30 8.32
N VAL A 71 5.74 3.22 8.77
CA VAL A 71 4.34 3.25 9.24
C VAL A 71 4.20 4.16 10.47
N SER A 72 5.10 4.05 11.46
CA SER A 72 5.04 4.87 12.68
C SER A 72 5.15 6.37 12.38
N LYS A 73 6.07 6.77 11.49
CA LYS A 73 6.21 8.18 11.08
C LYS A 73 4.96 8.70 10.39
N SER A 74 4.38 7.91 9.49
CA SER A 74 3.15 8.29 8.79
C SER A 74 1.94 8.36 9.72
N VAL A 75 1.83 7.44 10.68
CA VAL A 75 0.78 7.49 11.71
C VAL A 75 0.92 8.76 12.56
N GLN A 76 2.12 9.09 13.03
CA GLN A 76 2.38 10.34 13.79
C GLN A 76 2.01 11.58 12.98
N PHE A 77 2.39 11.62 11.71
CA PHE A 77 2.02 12.73 10.82
C PHE A 77 0.50 12.89 10.71
N LEU A 78 -0.21 11.77 10.45
CA LEU A 78 -1.67 11.79 10.32
C LEU A 78 -2.39 12.10 11.64
N GLN A 79 -1.84 11.67 12.78
CA GLN A 79 -2.35 12.04 14.10
C GLN A 79 -2.16 13.53 14.39
N SER A 80 -0.99 14.08 14.08
CA SER A 80 -0.70 15.51 14.23
C SER A 80 -1.61 16.36 13.35
N GLY A 81 -2.01 15.86 12.19
CA GLY A 81 -2.98 16.50 11.30
C GLY A 81 -4.45 16.32 11.71
N GLY A 82 -4.71 15.53 12.75
CA GLY A 82 -6.08 15.25 13.22
C GLY A 82 -6.86 14.26 12.34
N TYR A 83 -6.19 13.50 11.47
CA TYR A 83 -6.81 12.54 10.55
C TYR A 83 -6.93 11.12 11.13
N VAL A 84 -6.02 10.78 12.03
CA VAL A 84 -5.98 9.48 12.70
C VAL A 84 -6.04 9.71 14.21
N GLN A 85 -6.80 8.89 14.89
CA GLN A 85 -6.84 8.83 16.35
C GLN A 85 -6.43 7.46 16.86
N SER A 86 -5.89 7.43 18.07
CA SER A 86 -5.59 6.19 18.79
C SER A 86 -6.46 6.08 20.03
N GLN A 87 -6.82 4.85 20.35
CA GLN A 87 -7.52 4.52 21.60
C GLN A 87 -6.90 3.27 22.21
N VAL A 88 -7.04 3.12 23.51
CA VAL A 88 -6.60 1.92 24.21
C VAL A 88 -7.46 0.74 23.74
N ASP A 89 -6.81 -0.38 23.46
CA ASP A 89 -7.51 -1.62 23.08
C ASP A 89 -8.40 -2.07 24.26
N PRO A 90 -9.70 -2.31 24.06
CA PRO A 90 -10.59 -2.75 25.12
C PRO A 90 -10.19 -4.08 25.77
N GLU A 91 -9.47 -4.94 25.03
CA GLU A 91 -9.06 -6.26 25.49
C GLU A 91 -7.66 -6.27 26.12
N ASP A 92 -6.81 -5.27 25.79
CA ASP A 92 -5.45 -5.16 26.32
C ASP A 92 -5.03 -3.70 26.50
N ALA A 93 -5.09 -3.22 27.73
CA ALA A 93 -4.73 -1.84 28.09
C ALA A 93 -3.28 -1.40 27.74
N ARG A 94 -2.42 -2.34 27.32
CA ARG A 94 -1.06 -2.08 26.84
C ARG A 94 -1.00 -1.83 25.34
N ARG A 95 -2.08 -2.05 24.64
CA ARG A 95 -2.17 -1.92 23.18
C ARG A 95 -3.01 -0.70 22.82
N TYR A 96 -2.64 -0.11 21.69
CA TYR A 96 -3.40 0.97 21.07
C TYR A 96 -3.86 0.53 19.70
N THR A 97 -5.10 0.87 19.39
CA THR A 97 -5.69 0.70 18.08
C THR A 97 -5.86 2.06 17.41
N LEU A 98 -5.81 2.07 16.10
CA LEU A 98 -5.90 3.25 15.26
C LEU A 98 -7.21 3.25 14.47
N SER A 99 -7.79 4.42 14.31
CA SER A 99 -8.96 4.63 13.45
C SER A 99 -8.90 5.99 12.79
N LEU A 100 -9.66 6.17 11.70
CA LEU A 100 -9.83 7.47 11.08
C LEU A 100 -10.77 8.35 11.93
N THR A 101 -10.46 9.63 11.99
CA THR A 101 -11.41 10.65 12.43
C THR A 101 -12.37 11.01 11.31
N THR A 102 -13.40 11.83 11.56
CA THR A 102 -14.24 12.40 10.51
C THR A 102 -13.42 13.15 9.45
N ALA A 103 -12.43 13.92 9.88
CA ALA A 103 -11.50 14.60 8.96
C ALA A 103 -10.63 13.61 8.20
N GLY A 104 -10.24 12.48 8.83
CA GLY A 104 -9.50 11.40 8.19
C GLY A 104 -10.30 10.71 7.09
N HIS A 105 -11.57 10.42 7.33
CA HIS A 105 -12.47 9.89 6.30
C HIS A 105 -12.63 10.87 5.14
N ALA A 106 -12.85 12.15 5.40
CA ALA A 106 -12.98 13.17 4.36
C ALA A 106 -11.68 13.31 3.52
N LEU A 107 -10.52 13.24 4.15
CA LEU A 107 -9.24 13.23 3.43
C LEU A 107 -9.08 11.96 2.58
N HIS A 108 -9.37 10.78 3.18
CA HIS A 108 -9.35 9.51 2.46
C HIS A 108 -10.17 9.59 1.18
N ASP A 109 -11.43 10.02 1.26
CA ASP A 109 -12.34 10.05 0.11
C ASP A 109 -11.83 10.96 -1.01
N ARG A 110 -11.27 12.12 -0.68
CA ARG A 110 -10.66 13.02 -1.67
C ARG A 110 -9.45 12.39 -2.37
N VAL A 111 -8.59 11.70 -1.65
CA VAL A 111 -7.43 11.00 -2.23
C VAL A 111 -7.90 9.78 -3.03
N PHE A 112 -8.92 9.09 -2.53
CA PHE A 112 -9.50 7.91 -3.19
C PHE A 112 -10.02 8.22 -4.59
N ASP A 113 -10.73 9.34 -4.79
CA ASP A 113 -11.20 9.74 -6.12
C ASP A 113 -10.05 9.88 -7.12
N VAL A 114 -8.94 10.48 -6.69
CA VAL A 114 -7.73 10.62 -7.52
C VAL A 114 -7.04 9.26 -7.73
N ALA A 115 -7.02 8.42 -6.71
CA ALA A 115 -6.45 7.07 -6.80
C ALA A 115 -7.22 6.20 -7.80
N GLN A 116 -8.55 6.26 -7.79
CA GLN A 116 -9.40 5.54 -8.75
C GLN A 116 -9.17 6.01 -10.19
N GLU A 117 -9.06 7.31 -10.42
CA GLU A 117 -8.76 7.83 -11.77
C GLU A 117 -7.37 7.39 -12.25
N ARG A 118 -6.39 7.32 -11.35
CA ARG A 118 -5.07 6.78 -11.66
C ARG A 118 -5.11 5.29 -12.00
N GLU A 119 -5.89 4.50 -11.28
CA GLU A 119 -6.12 3.08 -11.58
C GLU A 119 -6.79 2.91 -12.95
N ARG A 120 -7.84 3.66 -13.22
CA ARG A 120 -8.53 3.64 -14.52
C ARG A 120 -7.55 3.90 -15.67
N ARG A 121 -6.68 4.92 -15.54
CA ARG A 121 -5.64 5.22 -16.56
C ARG A 121 -4.58 4.12 -16.66
N LEU A 122 -4.20 3.51 -15.55
CA LEU A 122 -3.23 2.41 -15.54
C LEU A 122 -3.73 1.21 -16.34
N LEU A 123 -5.02 0.94 -16.26
CA LEU A 123 -5.65 -0.25 -16.83
C LEU A 123 -6.40 0.01 -18.15
N GLU A 124 -6.38 1.24 -18.68
CA GLU A 124 -7.20 1.66 -19.83
C GLU A 124 -6.93 0.89 -21.14
N THR A 125 -5.77 0.23 -21.24
CA THR A 125 -5.41 -0.59 -22.41
C THR A 125 -5.85 -2.04 -22.30
N LEU A 126 -6.42 -2.44 -21.15
CA LEU A 126 -6.87 -3.80 -20.87
C LEU A 126 -8.39 -3.91 -20.99
N SER A 127 -8.88 -5.06 -21.50
CA SER A 127 -10.30 -5.36 -21.44
C SER A 127 -10.76 -5.70 -20.02
N PRO A 128 -12.08 -5.63 -19.71
CA PRO A 128 -12.58 -6.04 -18.40
C PRO A 128 -12.16 -7.47 -18.01
N GLU A 129 -12.16 -8.41 -18.96
CA GLU A 129 -11.77 -9.80 -18.74
C GLU A 129 -10.26 -9.93 -18.45
N GLU A 130 -9.44 -9.12 -19.11
CA GLU A 130 -7.99 -9.05 -18.86
C GLU A 130 -7.70 -8.45 -17.47
N ILE A 131 -8.47 -7.45 -17.04
CA ILE A 131 -8.36 -6.87 -15.69
C ILE A 131 -8.69 -7.91 -14.63
N GLU A 132 -9.79 -8.64 -14.75
CA GLU A 132 -10.16 -9.70 -13.81
C GLU A 132 -9.11 -10.82 -13.77
N SER A 133 -8.56 -11.19 -14.92
CA SER A 133 -7.48 -12.18 -15.03
C SER A 133 -6.21 -11.69 -14.35
N LEU A 134 -5.83 -10.43 -14.54
CA LEU A 134 -4.68 -9.79 -13.89
C LEU A 134 -4.85 -9.78 -12.36
N LEU A 135 -5.99 -9.33 -11.86
CA LEU A 135 -6.29 -9.29 -10.42
C LEU A 135 -6.22 -10.69 -9.80
N SER A 136 -6.79 -11.70 -10.47
CA SER A 136 -6.70 -13.09 -10.03
C SER A 136 -5.26 -13.58 -9.93
N MET A 137 -4.44 -13.33 -10.97
CA MET A 137 -3.04 -13.73 -11.00
C MET A 137 -2.21 -13.00 -9.91
N LEU A 138 -2.39 -11.70 -9.74
CA LEU A 138 -1.70 -10.91 -8.71
C LEU A 138 -2.04 -11.41 -7.31
N ASN A 139 -3.31 -11.69 -7.02
CA ASN A 139 -3.72 -12.24 -5.73
C ASN A 139 -3.13 -13.63 -5.45
N ARG A 140 -3.01 -14.48 -6.47
CA ARG A 140 -2.35 -15.79 -6.34
C ARG A 140 -0.86 -15.64 -6.07
N ILE A 141 -0.17 -14.74 -6.78
CA ILE A 141 1.25 -14.42 -6.54
C ILE A 141 1.44 -13.87 -5.13
N HIS A 142 0.58 -12.94 -4.70
CA HIS A 142 0.65 -12.36 -3.35
C HIS A 142 0.61 -13.44 -2.25
N LYS A 143 -0.24 -14.45 -2.39
CA LYS A 143 -0.33 -15.57 -1.44
C LYS A 143 0.92 -16.46 -1.40
N GLN A 144 1.81 -16.37 -2.40
CA GLN A 144 3.06 -17.13 -2.45
C GLN A 144 4.26 -16.41 -1.81
N ILE A 145 4.10 -15.14 -1.41
CA ILE A 145 5.23 -14.30 -0.96
C ILE A 145 5.93 -14.91 0.27
N ASP A 146 5.19 -15.38 1.25
CA ASP A 146 5.76 -15.99 2.45
C ASP A 146 6.55 -17.27 2.13
N HIS A 147 6.01 -18.10 1.21
CA HIS A 147 6.70 -19.30 0.74
C HIS A 147 8.00 -18.97 0.01
N VAL A 148 7.98 -17.95 -0.86
CA VAL A 148 9.18 -17.48 -1.57
C VAL A 148 10.22 -16.95 -0.60
N ASN A 149 9.80 -16.14 0.38
CA ASN A 149 10.67 -15.53 1.37
C ASN A 149 11.22 -16.54 2.40
N ALA A 150 10.59 -17.68 2.56
CA ALA A 150 11.08 -18.77 3.42
C ALA A 150 12.19 -19.61 2.76
N TYR A 151 12.37 -19.50 1.43
CA TYR A 151 13.41 -20.25 0.71
C TYR A 151 14.81 -19.91 1.24
N ARG A 152 15.60 -20.96 1.49
CA ARG A 152 17.04 -20.88 1.83
C ARG A 152 17.77 -21.84 0.91
N PRO A 153 18.84 -21.42 0.21
CA PRO A 153 19.65 -22.27 -0.67
C PRO A 153 20.50 -23.26 0.13
#